data_9abad2dc51826ee1caccef072f466051
#
_entry.id   9abad2dc51826ee1caccef072f466051
#
_cell.length_a   1.000
_cell.length_b   1.000
_cell.length_c   1.000
_cell.angle_alpha   90.00
_cell.angle_beta   90.00
_cell.angle_gamma   90.00
#
_symmetry.space_group_name_H-M   'P 1'
#
loop_
_entity.id
_entity.type
_entity.pdbx_description
1 polymer ?
#
loop_
_entity_poly.entity_id
_entity_poly.type
_entity_poly.pdbx_seq_one_letter_code
_entity_poly.pdbx_strand_id
1 'polypeptide(L)'
;GPSATTDPARWMAEWGVDANFETPGGLVPAHPEPPARKVWLLQRTAGKPGARLGKTTGWIHRATLKAKGVKMLGGVEYLGVDDAGLHVRVDGSEQTLPVDHVVICAGQESRRGLFDALQTKGQRSHLIGGANVAAELDAKRAIAEGSKLAAGL
;
A
#
# COMPACT_ATOMS: atom_id res chain seq x y z
N GLY A 1 9.86 -5.58 -18.96
CA GLY A 1 11.27 -5.31 -19.19
C GLY A 1 12.10 -5.55 -17.93
N PRO A 2 13.44 -5.57 -18.00
CA PRO A 2 14.29 -5.71 -16.83
C PRO A 2 14.06 -4.54 -15.86
N SER A 3 14.13 -4.83 -14.55
CA SER A 3 13.96 -3.81 -13.51
C SER A 3 15.16 -2.86 -13.47
N ALA A 4 14.92 -1.56 -13.32
CA ALA A 4 16.00 -0.58 -13.12
C ALA A 4 16.84 -0.89 -11.86
N THR A 5 16.31 -1.65 -10.90
CA THR A 5 17.05 -2.06 -9.70
C THR A 5 18.20 -3.03 -9.97
N THR A 6 18.22 -3.66 -11.15
CA THR A 6 19.33 -4.53 -11.60
C THR A 6 20.30 -3.85 -12.53
N ASP A 7 20.07 -2.56 -12.85
CA ASP A 7 20.89 -1.73 -13.72
C ASP A 7 21.17 -0.39 -13.01
N PRO A 8 22.33 -0.24 -12.35
CA PRO A 8 22.66 0.98 -11.60
C PRO A 8 22.67 2.25 -12.46
N ALA A 9 23.14 2.18 -13.71
CA ALA A 9 23.19 3.35 -14.58
C ALA A 9 21.78 3.83 -14.93
N ARG A 10 20.89 2.92 -15.27
CA ARG A 10 19.49 3.22 -15.52
C ARG A 10 18.78 3.76 -14.28
N TRP A 11 19.03 3.16 -13.11
CA TRP A 11 18.46 3.63 -11.84
C TRP A 11 18.92 5.06 -11.55
N MET A 12 20.21 5.36 -11.71
CA MET A 12 20.75 6.71 -11.51
C MET A 12 20.10 7.72 -12.46
N ALA A 13 19.94 7.37 -13.73
CA ALA A 13 19.27 8.24 -14.71
C ALA A 13 17.78 8.48 -14.35
N GLU A 14 17.06 7.45 -13.91
CA GLU A 14 15.64 7.59 -13.46
C GLU A 14 15.52 8.56 -12.27
N TRP A 15 16.50 8.58 -11.36
CA TRP A 15 16.50 9.41 -10.16
C TRP A 15 17.21 10.74 -10.32
N GLY A 16 17.90 10.96 -11.44
CA GLY A 16 18.67 12.17 -11.68
C GLY A 16 19.93 12.25 -10.82
N VAL A 17 20.65 11.13 -10.69
CA VAL A 17 21.92 11.06 -9.97
C VAL A 17 23.08 11.31 -10.94
N ASP A 18 23.94 12.28 -10.62
CA ASP A 18 25.20 12.52 -11.32
C ASP A 18 26.29 11.63 -10.73
N ALA A 19 26.63 10.56 -11.44
CA ALA A 19 27.66 9.60 -11.01
C ALA A 19 29.09 10.18 -11.11
N ASN A 20 29.32 11.24 -11.87
CA ASN A 20 30.62 11.86 -12.07
C ASN A 20 30.89 13.01 -11.08
N PHE A 21 29.88 13.40 -10.28
CA PHE A 21 29.98 14.51 -9.32
C PHE A 21 30.36 15.87 -9.97
N GLU A 22 29.95 16.08 -11.21
CA GLU A 22 30.24 17.33 -11.96
C GLU A 22 29.26 18.45 -11.63
N THR A 23 28.05 18.08 -11.11
CA THR A 23 27.00 19.03 -10.76
C THR A 23 26.88 19.22 -9.25
N PRO A 24 26.47 20.41 -8.76
CA PRO A 24 26.28 20.65 -7.34
C PRO A 24 25.27 19.68 -6.72
N GLY A 25 25.65 19.04 -5.59
CA GLY A 25 24.83 18.05 -4.90
C GLY A 25 24.72 16.69 -5.60
N GLY A 26 25.46 16.47 -6.70
CA GLY A 26 25.37 15.21 -7.46
C GLY A 26 24.02 14.99 -8.12
N LEU A 27 23.32 16.05 -8.53
CA LEU A 27 21.96 15.99 -9.08
C LEU A 27 21.93 16.50 -10.52
N VAL A 28 21.31 15.74 -11.40
CA VAL A 28 20.96 16.08 -12.78
C VAL A 28 19.44 15.91 -13.00
N PRO A 29 18.88 16.40 -14.12
CA PRO A 29 17.47 16.14 -14.42
C PRO A 29 17.14 14.64 -14.39
N ALA A 30 16.09 14.27 -13.67
CA ALA A 30 15.61 12.88 -13.61
C ALA A 30 14.88 12.49 -14.91
N HIS A 31 15.15 11.28 -15.39
CA HIS A 31 14.53 10.71 -16.58
C HIS A 31 13.77 9.43 -16.27
N PRO A 32 12.63 9.51 -15.54
CA PRO A 32 11.82 8.34 -15.24
C PRO A 32 11.22 7.76 -16.52
N GLU A 33 11.19 6.43 -16.61
CA GLU A 33 10.51 5.78 -17.73
C GLU A 33 9.01 6.10 -17.73
N PRO A 34 8.43 6.33 -18.93
CA PRO A 34 7.00 6.51 -19.08
C PRO A 34 6.22 5.30 -18.51
N PRO A 35 5.16 5.51 -17.75
CA PRO A 35 4.37 4.41 -17.22
C PRO A 35 3.64 3.67 -18.35
N ALA A 36 3.67 2.34 -18.32
CA ALA A 36 2.94 1.51 -19.28
C ALA A 36 1.42 1.55 -19.08
N ARG A 37 0.95 2.05 -17.95
CA ARG A 37 -0.48 2.13 -17.56
C ARG A 37 -0.77 3.40 -16.81
N LYS A 38 -2.01 3.89 -16.91
CA LYS A 38 -2.53 4.91 -16.00
C LYS A 38 -2.99 4.21 -14.71
N VAL A 39 -2.47 4.65 -13.58
CA VAL A 39 -2.79 4.04 -12.27
C VAL A 39 -3.34 5.11 -11.32
N TRP A 40 -4.41 4.77 -10.62
CA TRP A 40 -4.94 5.52 -9.49
C TRP A 40 -4.74 4.73 -8.22
N LEU A 41 -4.13 5.33 -7.21
CA LEU A 41 -4.05 4.80 -5.86
C LEU A 41 -5.05 5.55 -4.98
N LEU A 42 -6.05 4.85 -4.51
CA LEU A 42 -7.19 5.43 -3.81
C LEU A 42 -7.22 4.95 -2.35
N GLN A 43 -7.59 5.82 -1.43
CA GLN A 43 -7.87 5.43 -0.05
C GLN A 43 -9.10 6.16 0.50
N ARG A 44 -9.87 5.51 1.38
CA ARG A 44 -11.04 6.10 2.07
C ARG A 44 -10.64 7.15 3.10
N THR A 45 -9.53 6.92 3.80
CA THR A 45 -9.02 7.87 4.80
C THR A 45 -8.62 9.18 4.12
N ALA A 46 -9.03 10.30 4.69
CA ALA A 46 -8.62 11.61 4.22
C ALA A 46 -7.10 11.81 4.29
N GLY A 47 -6.57 12.72 3.47
CA GLY A 47 -5.16 13.04 3.40
C GLY A 47 -4.39 12.21 2.38
N LYS A 48 -3.06 12.31 2.42
CA LYS A 48 -2.20 11.70 1.40
C LYS A 48 -2.08 10.18 1.59
N PRO A 49 -2.30 9.37 0.55
CA PRO A 49 -2.00 7.95 0.57
C PRO A 49 -0.57 7.68 1.05
N GLY A 50 -0.44 6.68 1.94
CA GLY A 50 0.86 6.32 2.52
C GLY A 50 1.39 7.30 3.57
N ALA A 51 0.57 8.18 4.16
CA ALA A 51 1.00 9.10 5.23
C ALA A 51 1.50 8.37 6.49
N ARG A 52 1.00 7.15 6.74
CA ARG A 52 1.39 6.30 7.89
C ARG A 52 2.59 5.40 7.63
N LEU A 53 3.18 5.42 6.44
CA LEU A 53 4.40 4.67 6.15
C LEU A 53 5.58 5.19 6.99
N GLY A 54 6.54 4.31 7.25
CA GLY A 54 7.74 4.64 8.01
C GLY A 54 8.44 5.91 7.50
N LYS A 55 8.89 6.76 8.40
CA LYS A 55 9.49 8.06 8.07
C LYS A 55 10.70 7.96 7.15
N THR A 56 11.45 6.86 7.27
CA THR A 56 12.69 6.62 6.51
C THR A 56 12.44 6.23 5.06
N THR A 57 11.36 5.52 4.75
CA THR A 57 11.10 4.94 3.41
C THR A 57 9.82 5.44 2.74
N GLY A 58 8.85 5.91 3.52
CA GLY A 58 7.55 6.33 2.99
C GLY A 58 7.62 7.45 1.95
N TRP A 59 8.56 8.37 2.09
CA TRP A 59 8.77 9.45 1.12
C TRP A 59 9.33 8.92 -0.21
N ILE A 60 10.22 7.91 -0.17
CA ILE A 60 10.78 7.26 -1.37
C ILE A 60 9.66 6.60 -2.18
N HIS A 61 8.79 5.82 -1.52
CA HIS A 61 7.65 5.18 -2.20
C HIS A 61 6.74 6.21 -2.87
N ARG A 62 6.41 7.31 -2.19
CA ARG A 62 5.60 8.38 -2.78
C ARG A 62 6.29 9.08 -3.95
N ALA A 63 7.60 9.33 -3.84
CA ALA A 63 8.39 9.91 -4.92
C ALA A 63 8.40 8.99 -6.15
N THR A 64 8.60 7.69 -5.95
CA THR A 64 8.53 6.68 -7.02
C THR A 64 7.17 6.67 -7.70
N LEU A 65 6.07 6.62 -6.93
CA LEU A 65 4.72 6.63 -7.49
C LEU A 65 4.44 7.92 -8.28
N LYS A 66 4.90 9.07 -7.75
CA LYS A 66 4.77 10.36 -8.45
C LYS A 66 5.58 10.38 -9.76
N ALA A 67 6.82 9.90 -9.75
CA ALA A 67 7.67 9.80 -10.94
C ALA A 67 7.05 8.89 -12.02
N LYS A 68 6.35 7.82 -11.59
CA LYS A 68 5.59 6.91 -12.48
C LYS A 68 4.20 7.45 -12.84
N GLY A 69 3.87 8.69 -12.52
CA GLY A 69 2.60 9.32 -12.89
C GLY A 69 1.36 8.77 -12.21
N VAL A 70 1.51 8.04 -11.09
CA VAL A 70 0.38 7.48 -10.33
C VAL A 70 -0.41 8.61 -9.68
N LYS A 71 -1.71 8.67 -9.96
CA LYS A 71 -2.62 9.62 -9.32
C LYS A 71 -3.04 9.09 -7.96
N MET A 72 -2.79 9.85 -6.90
CA MET A 72 -3.07 9.45 -5.53
C MET A 72 -4.19 10.31 -4.95
N LEU A 73 -5.32 9.69 -4.56
CA LEU A 73 -6.48 10.36 -3.99
C LEU A 73 -6.79 9.79 -2.60
N GLY A 74 -6.97 10.67 -1.63
CA GLY A 74 -7.45 10.33 -0.28
C GLY A 74 -8.86 10.86 -0.07
N GLY A 75 -9.56 10.36 0.96
CA GLY A 75 -10.93 10.77 1.25
C GLY A 75 -11.94 10.28 0.21
N VAL A 76 -11.66 9.15 -0.44
CA VAL A 76 -12.47 8.62 -1.54
C VAL A 76 -13.64 7.81 -1.00
N GLU A 77 -14.85 8.16 -1.43
CA GLU A 77 -16.04 7.34 -1.30
C GLU A 77 -16.26 6.56 -2.61
N TYR A 78 -16.42 5.25 -2.52
CA TYR A 78 -16.66 4.39 -3.68
C TYR A 78 -18.16 4.27 -3.90
N LEU A 79 -18.64 4.64 -5.09
CA LEU A 79 -20.07 4.67 -5.42
C LEU A 79 -20.48 3.44 -6.23
N GLY A 80 -19.65 2.97 -7.16
CA GLY A 80 -19.96 1.82 -7.99
C GLY A 80 -18.94 1.61 -9.10
N VAL A 81 -19.13 0.54 -9.85
CA VAL A 81 -18.36 0.20 -11.04
C VAL A 81 -19.32 -0.20 -12.14
N ASP A 82 -19.10 0.31 -13.35
CA ASP A 82 -19.80 -0.07 -14.58
C ASP A 82 -18.86 -0.02 -15.79
N ASP A 83 -19.40 -0.10 -16.99
CA ASP A 83 -18.62 -0.08 -18.23
C ASP A 83 -17.91 1.26 -18.49
N ALA A 84 -18.32 2.34 -17.83
CA ALA A 84 -17.64 3.63 -17.90
C ALA A 84 -16.42 3.73 -16.96
N GLY A 85 -16.32 2.83 -15.97
CA GLY A 85 -15.22 2.76 -15.02
C GLY A 85 -15.63 2.72 -13.55
N LEU A 86 -14.79 3.27 -12.68
CA LEU A 86 -15.01 3.36 -11.24
C LEU A 86 -15.60 4.74 -10.89
N HIS A 87 -16.81 4.74 -10.32
CA HIS A 87 -17.47 5.94 -9.81
C HIS A 87 -17.05 6.21 -8.38
N VAL A 88 -16.57 7.42 -8.15
CA VAL A 88 -16.10 7.85 -6.84
C VAL A 88 -16.61 9.25 -6.51
N ARG A 89 -16.69 9.56 -5.21
CA ARG A 89 -16.87 10.93 -4.72
C ARG A 89 -15.62 11.34 -3.94
N VAL A 90 -15.08 12.51 -4.29
CA VAL A 90 -13.90 13.10 -3.64
C VAL A 90 -14.22 14.55 -3.33
N ASP A 91 -14.03 14.97 -2.10
CA ASP A 91 -14.34 16.33 -1.63
C ASP A 91 -15.77 16.78 -2.00
N GLY A 92 -16.74 15.86 -1.91
CA GLY A 92 -18.14 16.11 -2.22
C GLY A 92 -18.49 16.09 -3.72
N SER A 93 -17.51 16.00 -4.61
CA SER A 93 -17.72 15.97 -6.06
C SER A 93 -17.65 14.54 -6.61
N GLU A 94 -18.65 14.15 -7.39
CA GLU A 94 -18.69 12.86 -8.07
C GLU A 94 -17.87 12.90 -9.36
N GLN A 95 -17.13 11.83 -9.62
CA GLN A 95 -16.36 11.65 -10.84
C GLN A 95 -16.27 10.19 -11.21
N THR A 96 -16.13 9.92 -12.52
CA THR A 96 -15.87 8.60 -13.05
C THR A 96 -14.40 8.49 -13.44
N LEU A 97 -13.70 7.52 -12.88
CA LEU A 97 -12.35 7.18 -13.28
C LEU A 97 -12.42 6.14 -14.39
N PRO A 98 -12.01 6.48 -15.63
CA PRO A 98 -12.04 5.52 -16.73
C PRO A 98 -10.91 4.52 -16.55
N VAL A 99 -11.26 3.37 -16.00
CA VAL A 99 -10.33 2.26 -15.68
C VAL A 99 -10.87 0.95 -16.23
N ASP A 100 -9.97 0.11 -16.73
CA ASP A 100 -10.31 -1.23 -17.23
C ASP A 100 -10.34 -2.27 -16.09
N HIS A 101 -9.62 -1.99 -15.00
CA HIS A 101 -9.48 -2.90 -13.87
C HIS A 101 -9.51 -2.16 -12.54
N VAL A 102 -10.19 -2.75 -11.56
CA VAL A 102 -10.19 -2.31 -10.17
C VAL A 102 -9.57 -3.41 -9.31
N VAL A 103 -8.49 -3.08 -8.57
CA VAL A 103 -7.84 -4.00 -7.65
C VAL A 103 -8.17 -3.57 -6.23
N ILE A 104 -8.86 -4.43 -5.50
CA ILE A 104 -9.27 -4.18 -4.12
C ILE A 104 -8.17 -4.65 -3.17
N CYS A 105 -7.53 -3.69 -2.50
CA CYS A 105 -6.48 -3.94 -1.50
C CYS A 105 -6.89 -3.32 -0.14
N ALA A 106 -8.20 -3.31 0.16
CA ALA A 106 -8.77 -2.56 1.28
C ALA A 106 -9.16 -3.49 2.43
N GLY A 107 -8.29 -3.53 3.44
CA GLY A 107 -8.56 -4.22 4.69
C GLY A 107 -8.30 -5.72 4.67
N GLN A 108 -8.55 -6.33 5.81
CA GLN A 108 -8.40 -7.76 6.07
C GLN A 108 -9.50 -8.20 7.02
N GLU A 109 -9.95 -9.44 6.88
CA GLU A 109 -10.92 -10.07 7.77
C GLU A 109 -10.25 -11.18 8.57
N SER A 110 -10.64 -11.27 9.85
CA SER A 110 -10.14 -12.31 10.74
C SER A 110 -10.70 -13.68 10.35
N ARG A 111 -9.82 -14.65 10.06
CA ARG A 111 -10.22 -16.03 9.81
C ARG A 111 -10.28 -16.82 11.11
N ARG A 112 -11.49 -17.08 11.59
CA ARG A 112 -11.77 -17.70 12.90
C ARG A 112 -12.34 -19.12 12.81
N GLY A 113 -12.62 -19.66 11.63
CA GLY A 113 -13.35 -20.90 11.43
C GLY A 113 -12.77 -22.10 12.18
N LEU A 114 -11.42 -22.23 12.28
CA LEU A 114 -10.79 -23.28 13.05
C LEU A 114 -11.03 -23.11 14.57
N PHE A 115 -10.94 -21.89 15.09
CA PHE A 115 -11.23 -21.60 16.49
C PHE A 115 -12.67 -21.95 16.83
N ASP A 116 -13.62 -21.52 16.04
CA ASP A 116 -15.05 -21.76 16.25
C ASP A 116 -15.36 -23.27 16.22
N ALA A 117 -14.76 -24.03 15.29
CA ALA A 117 -14.88 -25.48 15.20
C ALA A 117 -14.28 -26.20 16.42
N LEU A 118 -13.15 -25.73 16.95
CA LEU A 118 -12.53 -26.29 18.15
C LEU A 118 -13.36 -25.99 19.40
N GLN A 119 -13.89 -24.78 19.52
CA GLN A 119 -14.80 -24.40 20.63
C GLN A 119 -16.07 -25.28 20.64
N THR A 120 -16.66 -25.52 19.47
CA THR A 120 -17.82 -26.42 19.34
C THR A 120 -17.55 -27.84 19.83
N LYS A 121 -16.27 -28.30 19.68
CA LYS A 121 -15.83 -29.61 20.18
C LYS A 121 -15.35 -29.61 21.63
N GLY A 122 -15.50 -28.50 22.35
CA GLY A 122 -15.03 -28.34 23.71
C GLY A 122 -13.50 -28.33 23.86
N GLN A 123 -12.77 -28.09 22.73
CA GLN A 123 -11.31 -28.03 22.77
C GLN A 123 -10.83 -26.66 23.22
N ARG A 124 -9.92 -26.66 24.20
CA ARG A 124 -9.30 -25.41 24.64
C ARG A 124 -8.45 -24.81 23.52
N SER A 125 -8.80 -23.60 23.11
CA SER A 125 -8.11 -22.88 22.06
C SER A 125 -8.10 -21.38 22.32
N HIS A 126 -7.14 -20.66 21.77
CA HIS A 126 -6.95 -19.23 21.98
C HIS A 126 -6.79 -18.51 20.64
N LEU A 127 -7.37 -17.32 20.53
CA LEU A 127 -7.21 -16.45 19.37
C LEU A 127 -6.15 -15.40 19.64
N ILE A 128 -5.17 -15.30 18.73
CA ILE A 128 -4.13 -14.29 18.76
C ILE A 128 -3.85 -13.75 17.34
N GLY A 129 -3.18 -12.61 17.27
CA GLY A 129 -2.77 -12.01 16.00
C GLY A 129 -3.95 -11.70 15.07
N GLY A 130 -3.76 -11.98 13.78
CA GLY A 130 -4.76 -11.69 12.74
C GLY A 130 -6.05 -12.51 12.86
N ALA A 131 -6.01 -13.69 13.47
CA ALA A 131 -7.22 -14.49 13.73
C ALA A 131 -8.10 -13.84 14.79
N ASN A 132 -7.51 -13.10 15.74
CA ASN A 132 -8.24 -12.31 16.75
C ASN A 132 -8.73 -10.98 16.16
N VAL A 133 -7.80 -10.14 15.68
CA VAL A 133 -8.11 -8.86 15.05
C VAL A 133 -7.21 -8.69 13.83
N ALA A 134 -7.81 -8.69 12.63
CA ALA A 134 -7.05 -8.58 11.38
C ALA A 134 -6.56 -7.15 11.10
N ALA A 135 -7.27 -6.13 11.59
CA ALA A 135 -6.95 -4.73 11.34
C ALA A 135 -5.56 -4.35 11.86
N GLU A 136 -4.77 -3.69 11.03
CA GLU A 136 -3.46 -3.13 11.36
C GLU A 136 -2.50 -4.13 12.05
N LEU A 137 -2.55 -5.40 11.62
CA LEU A 137 -1.66 -6.43 12.13
C LEU A 137 -0.23 -6.18 11.64
N ASP A 138 0.70 -6.10 12.59
CA ASP A 138 2.14 -6.13 12.36
C ASP A 138 2.81 -7.25 13.17
N ALA A 139 4.09 -7.50 12.88
CA ALA A 139 4.86 -8.52 13.59
C ALA A 139 4.97 -8.21 15.10
N LYS A 140 5.09 -6.95 15.48
CA LYS A 140 5.22 -6.51 16.88
C LYS A 140 3.97 -6.91 17.68
N ARG A 141 2.77 -6.62 17.16
CA ARG A 141 1.51 -6.97 17.83
C ARG A 141 1.33 -8.49 17.91
N ALA A 142 1.58 -9.20 16.81
CA ALA A 142 1.44 -10.67 16.78
C ALA A 142 2.39 -11.36 17.80
N ILE A 143 3.63 -10.93 17.86
CA ILE A 143 4.62 -11.46 18.82
C ILE A 143 4.21 -11.12 20.26
N ALA A 144 3.77 -9.89 20.52
CA ALA A 144 3.37 -9.47 21.87
C ALA A 144 2.14 -10.25 22.37
N GLU A 145 1.14 -10.48 21.53
CA GLU A 145 -0.05 -11.28 21.87
C GLU A 145 0.35 -12.74 22.16
N GLY A 146 1.19 -13.35 21.31
CA GLY A 146 1.69 -14.72 21.52
C GLY A 146 2.48 -14.86 22.82
N SER A 147 3.40 -13.94 23.10
CA SER A 147 4.22 -13.95 24.31
C SER A 147 3.37 -13.78 25.58
N LYS A 148 2.39 -12.89 25.57
CA LYS A 148 1.47 -12.69 26.69
C LYS A 148 0.62 -13.93 26.96
N LEU A 149 0.10 -14.56 25.91
CA LEU A 149 -0.69 -15.78 26.04
C LEU A 149 0.18 -16.89 26.64
N ALA A 150 1.36 -17.14 26.10
CA ALA A 150 2.26 -18.20 26.59
C ALA A 150 2.70 -17.99 28.05
N ALA A 151 2.84 -16.75 28.50
CA ALA A 151 3.19 -16.44 29.89
C ALA A 151 2.01 -16.62 30.87
N GLY A 152 0.77 -16.72 30.38
CA GLY A 152 -0.44 -16.88 31.18
C GLY A 152 -1.03 -18.30 31.16
N LEU A 153 -0.42 -19.24 30.44
CA LEU A 153 -0.80 -20.65 30.37
C LEU A 153 -0.13 -21.47 31.46
#